data_bde10dde3eb1dc394ac88ce8d7e1b5fb
#
_entry.id   bde10dde3eb1dc394ac88ce8d7e1b5fb
#
_cell.length_a   1.000
_cell.length_b   1.000
_cell.length_c   1.000
_cell.angle_alpha   90.00
_cell.angle_beta   90.00
_cell.angle_gamma   90.00
#
_symmetry.space_group_name_H-M   'P 1'
#
loop_
_entity.id
_entity.type
_entity.pdbx_description
1 polymer ?
#
loop_
_entity_poly.entity_id
_entity_poly.type
_entity_poly.pdbx_seq_one_letter_code
_entity_poly.pdbx_strand_id
1 'polypeptide(L)'
;MSKTMKTVAVTLAIAAWWSFGPLARTQAQTNDPKSVDDKQQVLWDKLASEIREIDHKLDGVMGVAIEDLTTGHNFLLHEDEVFPQASSIKIAVLAELYHQAQLSAEGASGKAKLTDPYTVEAKDFVQDSDIMLGLTPGVTRVTNRDLATMMVAVSDNSATNVLIDRVGMKNVNALLDSFGLRHTCLCRKMMDLKAASEGRENVSTPREMMMLLDQIYRGKVLGKEMTDDFLKVLSTHKSSAISRDLPEGVRSADKPGELEGVRTDSGIVFAENRPYLISVMTTYLHNEQAGEEAIARISMAAYGMFDRMGRASEYGRVVSKSNGGKAR
;
A
#
# COMPACT_ATOMS: atom_id res chain seq x y z
N MET A 1 9.88 81.44 -11.98
CA MET A 1 10.83 81.83 -13.02
C MET A 1 11.30 80.56 -13.64
N SER A 2 11.11 80.24 -14.85
CA SER A 2 11.14 80.56 -16.24
C SER A 2 10.67 79.28 -16.96
N LYS A 3 9.61 79.27 -17.72
CA LYS A 3 9.39 79.35 -19.16
C LYS A 3 10.52 78.68 -19.98
N THR A 4 10.20 77.71 -20.84
CA THR A 4 9.77 77.82 -22.24
C THR A 4 9.71 76.39 -22.85
N MET A 5 8.75 76.02 -23.52
CA MET A 5 8.26 76.25 -24.89
C MET A 5 8.53 75.06 -25.86
N LYS A 6 7.48 74.60 -26.42
CA LYS A 6 7.10 73.74 -27.54
C LYS A 6 8.09 73.63 -28.72
N THR A 7 8.13 72.46 -29.32
CA THR A 7 8.13 72.41 -30.80
C THR A 7 7.41 71.10 -31.28
N VAL A 8 6.48 71.31 -32.19
CA VAL A 8 5.71 70.30 -32.94
C VAL A 8 6.48 70.00 -34.20
N ALA A 9 6.64 68.77 -34.57
CA ALA A 9 7.00 68.39 -35.96
C ALA A 9 6.05 67.31 -36.46
N VAL A 10 5.29 67.68 -37.46
CA VAL A 10 4.45 66.84 -38.32
C VAL A 10 5.34 66.26 -39.44
N THR A 11 5.30 64.98 -39.66
CA THR A 11 5.79 64.37 -40.89
C THR A 11 4.85 63.30 -41.43
N LEU A 12 4.57 63.41 -42.68
CA LEU A 12 3.56 62.73 -43.50
C LEU A 12 3.82 61.21 -43.60
N ALA A 13 2.71 60.53 -43.77
CA ALA A 13 2.54 59.13 -44.11
C ALA A 13 2.93 58.84 -45.59
N ILE A 14 3.56 57.68 -45.79
CA ILE A 14 3.53 57.00 -47.12
C ILE A 14 2.99 55.61 -46.89
N ALA A 15 1.80 55.32 -47.42
CA ALA A 15 1.17 54.01 -47.41
C ALA A 15 1.81 53.15 -48.52
N ALA A 16 2.38 52.04 -48.13
CA ALA A 16 2.72 50.93 -49.02
C ALA A 16 1.79 49.74 -48.71
N TRP A 17 0.85 49.48 -49.60
CA TRP A 17 0.04 48.28 -49.59
C TRP A 17 0.87 47.09 -50.04
N TRP A 18 1.11 46.19 -49.13
CA TRP A 18 1.55 44.84 -49.50
C TRP A 18 0.41 43.88 -49.24
N SER A 19 -0.11 43.28 -50.31
CA SER A 19 -1.07 42.19 -50.28
C SER A 19 -0.38 40.91 -49.81
N PHE A 20 -0.66 40.50 -48.59
CA PHE A 20 -0.36 39.15 -48.12
C PHE A 20 -1.61 38.31 -48.25
N GLY A 21 -1.54 37.24 -49.08
CA GLY A 21 -2.55 36.21 -49.17
C GLY A 21 -2.70 35.43 -47.87
N PRO A 22 -3.81 34.71 -47.67
CA PRO A 22 -4.07 34.01 -46.43
C PRO A 22 -3.08 32.85 -46.26
N LEU A 23 -2.14 32.98 -45.31
CA LEU A 23 -1.39 31.86 -44.77
C LEU A 23 -2.37 30.92 -44.09
N ALA A 24 -2.54 29.73 -44.67
CA ALA A 24 -3.23 28.63 -44.02
C ALA A 24 -2.56 28.37 -42.67
N ARG A 25 -3.21 28.78 -41.58
CA ARG A 25 -2.86 28.35 -40.22
C ARG A 25 -3.12 26.86 -40.16
N THR A 26 -2.06 26.07 -40.24
CA THR A 26 -2.08 24.69 -39.73
C THR A 26 -2.42 24.81 -38.27
N GLN A 27 -3.64 24.47 -37.89
CA GLN A 27 -4.00 24.26 -36.49
C GLN A 27 -3.15 23.08 -35.99
N ALA A 28 -2.09 23.37 -35.26
CA ALA A 28 -1.50 22.39 -34.41
C ALA A 28 -2.63 21.95 -33.45
N GLN A 29 -3.04 20.68 -33.51
CA GLN A 29 -3.88 20.08 -32.50
C GLN A 29 -3.13 20.22 -31.18
N THR A 30 -3.54 21.16 -30.35
CA THR A 30 -3.16 21.18 -28.95
C THR A 30 -3.82 19.96 -28.33
N ASN A 31 -3.01 18.96 -28.01
CA ASN A 31 -3.46 17.85 -27.20
C ASN A 31 -3.99 18.44 -25.88
N ASP A 32 -5.30 18.45 -25.72
CA ASP A 32 -5.93 18.94 -24.49
C ASP A 32 -5.71 17.87 -23.40
N PRO A 33 -4.94 18.15 -22.32
CA PRO A 33 -4.70 17.20 -21.25
C PRO A 33 -5.98 16.65 -20.61
N LYS A 34 -7.07 17.43 -20.66
CA LYS A 34 -8.39 17.03 -20.10
C LYS A 34 -8.95 15.73 -20.70
N SER A 35 -8.65 15.41 -21.97
CA SER A 35 -9.22 14.20 -22.60
C SER A 35 -8.61 12.89 -22.11
N VAL A 36 -7.42 12.90 -21.51
CA VAL A 36 -6.73 11.72 -20.95
C VAL A 36 -7.25 11.44 -19.54
N ASP A 37 -7.33 12.48 -18.71
CA ASP A 37 -7.86 12.38 -17.35
C ASP A 37 -9.32 11.91 -17.33
N ASP A 38 -10.16 12.42 -18.25
CA ASP A 38 -11.56 12.03 -18.36
C ASP A 38 -11.75 10.52 -18.62
N LYS A 39 -10.87 9.91 -19.45
CA LYS A 39 -10.96 8.46 -19.73
C LYS A 39 -10.50 7.61 -18.56
N GLN A 40 -9.46 8.03 -17.86
CA GLN A 40 -9.01 7.33 -16.66
C GLN A 40 -10.04 7.45 -15.55
N GLN A 41 -10.70 8.61 -15.41
CA GLN A 41 -11.80 8.79 -14.48
C GLN A 41 -12.94 7.78 -14.73
N VAL A 42 -13.30 7.53 -15.99
CA VAL A 42 -14.32 6.51 -16.31
C VAL A 42 -13.90 5.11 -15.81
N LEU A 43 -12.61 4.77 -15.84
CA LEU A 43 -12.14 3.49 -15.30
C LEU A 43 -12.25 3.46 -13.77
N TRP A 44 -11.91 4.55 -13.10
CA TRP A 44 -12.10 4.69 -11.65
C TRP A 44 -13.58 4.62 -11.25
N ASP A 45 -14.47 5.25 -12.01
CA ASP A 45 -15.91 5.22 -11.75
C ASP A 45 -16.48 3.79 -11.88
N LYS A 46 -15.97 3.00 -12.83
CA LYS A 46 -16.34 1.59 -12.98
C LYS A 46 -15.84 0.76 -11.81
N LEU A 47 -14.58 0.93 -11.39
CA LEU A 47 -14.04 0.26 -10.20
C LEU A 47 -14.87 0.63 -8.96
N ALA A 48 -15.14 1.92 -8.77
CA ALA A 48 -15.95 2.42 -7.66
C ALA A 48 -17.38 1.82 -7.65
N SER A 49 -17.99 1.68 -8.83
CA SER A 49 -19.31 1.05 -8.95
C SER A 49 -19.29 -0.42 -8.57
N GLU A 50 -18.29 -1.16 -9.02
CA GLU A 50 -18.12 -2.58 -8.71
C GLU A 50 -17.88 -2.80 -7.22
N ILE A 51 -17.00 -1.99 -6.58
CA ILE A 51 -16.74 -2.08 -5.14
C ILE A 51 -18.00 -1.80 -4.34
N ARG A 52 -18.78 -0.76 -4.70
CA ARG A 52 -20.06 -0.46 -4.02
C ARG A 52 -21.09 -1.57 -4.19
N GLU A 53 -21.10 -2.26 -5.33
CA GLU A 53 -21.98 -3.41 -5.54
C GLU A 53 -21.56 -4.59 -4.66
N ILE A 54 -20.25 -4.82 -4.47
CA ILE A 54 -19.73 -5.85 -3.56
C ILE A 54 -20.12 -5.52 -2.13
N ASP A 55 -19.89 -4.28 -1.69
CA ASP A 55 -20.25 -3.78 -0.35
C ASP A 55 -21.74 -3.95 -0.06
N HIS A 56 -22.60 -3.55 -0.99
CA HIS A 56 -24.06 -3.65 -0.82
C HIS A 56 -24.56 -5.10 -0.67
N LYS A 57 -23.83 -6.08 -1.22
CA LYS A 57 -24.18 -7.51 -1.15
C LYS A 57 -23.55 -8.22 0.04
N LEU A 58 -22.56 -7.63 0.67
CA LEU A 58 -21.88 -8.24 1.81
C LEU A 58 -22.77 -8.16 3.05
N ASP A 59 -23.01 -9.28 3.71
CA ASP A 59 -23.62 -9.32 5.02
C ASP A 59 -22.56 -9.05 6.09
N GLY A 60 -22.33 -7.76 6.35
CA GLY A 60 -21.27 -7.24 7.20
C GLY A 60 -20.99 -5.77 6.93
N VAL A 61 -19.88 -5.27 7.44
CA VAL A 61 -19.38 -3.91 7.18
C VAL A 61 -18.02 -4.01 6.50
N MET A 62 -17.83 -3.24 5.42
CA MET A 62 -16.58 -3.21 4.67
C MET A 62 -16.03 -1.80 4.55
N GLY A 63 -14.69 -1.69 4.70
CA GLY A 63 -13.94 -0.48 4.40
C GLY A 63 -12.87 -0.76 3.36
N VAL A 64 -12.65 0.17 2.44
CA VAL A 64 -11.71 0.04 1.32
C VAL A 64 -10.90 1.32 1.12
N ALA A 65 -9.60 1.18 0.93
CA ALA A 65 -8.71 2.22 0.45
C ALA A 65 -7.81 1.67 -0.66
N ILE A 66 -7.79 2.32 -1.82
CA ILE A 66 -6.95 1.97 -2.96
C ILE A 66 -6.26 3.24 -3.45
N GLU A 67 -4.95 3.19 -3.69
CA GLU A 67 -4.17 4.33 -4.21
C GLU A 67 -3.29 3.89 -5.38
N ASP A 68 -3.34 4.65 -6.45
CA ASP A 68 -2.38 4.58 -7.56
C ASP A 68 -1.04 5.21 -7.14
N LEU A 69 -0.03 4.40 -6.94
CA LEU A 69 1.31 4.86 -6.52
C LEU A 69 2.01 5.73 -7.58
N THR A 70 1.52 5.75 -8.81
CA THR A 70 2.06 6.56 -9.90
C THR A 70 1.52 7.99 -9.89
N THR A 71 0.22 8.16 -9.60
CA THR A 71 -0.46 9.45 -9.68
C THR A 71 -0.93 10.00 -8.34
N GLY A 72 -1.06 9.15 -7.31
CA GLY A 72 -1.66 9.49 -6.01
C GLY A 72 -3.19 9.55 -6.05
N HIS A 73 -3.82 9.21 -7.19
CA HIS A 73 -5.28 9.12 -7.25
C HIS A 73 -5.77 7.95 -6.39
N ASN A 74 -6.86 8.12 -5.65
CA ASN A 74 -7.35 7.11 -4.74
C ASN A 74 -8.87 6.90 -4.83
N PHE A 75 -9.30 5.71 -4.42
CA PHE A 75 -10.68 5.36 -4.12
C PHE A 75 -10.80 5.01 -2.64
N LEU A 76 -11.79 5.55 -1.98
CA LEU A 76 -12.01 5.43 -0.54
C LEU A 76 -13.48 5.11 -0.27
N LEU A 77 -13.73 4.13 0.60
CA LEU A 77 -15.05 3.73 1.08
C LEU A 77 -14.96 3.34 2.54
N HIS A 78 -15.74 3.99 3.42
CA HIS A 78 -15.68 3.80 4.87
C HIS A 78 -14.24 3.79 5.41
N GLU A 79 -13.42 4.61 4.81
CA GLU A 79 -11.96 4.58 4.91
C GLU A 79 -11.42 4.98 6.28
N ASP A 80 -12.21 5.71 7.06
CA ASP A 80 -11.86 6.20 8.41
C ASP A 80 -12.58 5.41 9.52
N GLU A 81 -13.40 4.42 9.17
CA GLU A 81 -13.99 3.51 10.14
C GLU A 81 -12.93 2.59 10.73
N VAL A 82 -13.03 2.35 12.03
CA VAL A 82 -12.05 1.54 12.77
C VAL A 82 -12.43 0.06 12.70
N PHE A 83 -11.53 -0.76 12.20
CA PHE A 83 -11.70 -2.22 12.08
C PHE A 83 -10.70 -2.97 12.95
N PRO A 84 -11.08 -4.14 13.50
CA PRO A 84 -10.11 -5.10 14.04
C PRO A 84 -9.14 -5.52 12.93
N GLN A 85 -7.85 -5.49 13.23
CA GLN A 85 -6.82 -5.78 12.22
C GLN A 85 -6.46 -7.26 12.11
N ALA A 86 -6.79 -8.04 13.12
CA ALA A 86 -6.29 -9.41 13.17
C ALA A 86 -4.77 -9.43 12.90
N SER A 87 -4.33 -10.32 12.01
CA SER A 87 -2.90 -10.45 11.66
C SER A 87 -2.38 -9.37 10.69
N SER A 88 -3.22 -8.53 10.10
CA SER A 88 -2.73 -7.42 9.25
C SER A 88 -1.92 -6.39 10.06
N ILE A 89 -2.14 -6.27 11.36
CA ILE A 89 -1.33 -5.42 12.27
C ILE A 89 0.15 -5.81 12.26
N LYS A 90 0.52 -7.02 11.85
CA LYS A 90 1.89 -7.50 11.75
C LYS A 90 2.74 -6.69 10.78
N ILE A 91 2.10 -5.96 9.83
CA ILE A 91 2.79 -4.97 8.98
C ILE A 91 3.44 -3.88 9.84
N ALA A 92 2.76 -3.39 10.89
CA ALA A 92 3.31 -2.38 11.79
C ALA A 92 4.48 -2.94 12.63
N VAL A 93 4.39 -4.18 13.08
CA VAL A 93 5.50 -4.86 13.80
C VAL A 93 6.73 -5.01 12.88
N LEU A 94 6.50 -5.41 11.63
CA LEU A 94 7.55 -5.52 10.63
C LEU A 94 8.18 -4.15 10.34
N ALA A 95 7.37 -3.09 10.21
CA ALA A 95 7.84 -1.73 9.96
C ALA A 95 8.76 -1.25 11.08
N GLU A 96 8.39 -1.46 12.35
CA GLU A 96 9.23 -1.07 13.48
C GLU A 96 10.52 -1.91 13.57
N LEU A 97 10.46 -3.20 13.25
CA LEU A 97 11.67 -4.03 13.19
C LEU A 97 12.68 -3.47 12.19
N TYR A 98 12.23 -3.15 10.97
CA TYR A 98 13.09 -2.59 9.93
C TYR A 98 13.56 -1.16 10.26
N HIS A 99 12.71 -0.35 10.88
CA HIS A 99 13.08 0.99 11.37
C HIS A 99 14.21 0.89 12.41
N GLN A 100 14.10 0.00 13.40
CA GLN A 100 15.17 -0.21 14.37
C GLN A 100 16.45 -0.76 13.73
N ALA A 101 16.32 -1.69 12.78
CA ALA A 101 17.47 -2.24 12.08
C ALA A 101 18.22 -1.16 11.29
N GLN A 102 17.52 -0.23 10.65
CA GLN A 102 18.10 0.92 9.99
C GLN A 102 18.80 1.84 11.00
N LEU A 103 18.13 2.24 12.08
CA LEU A 103 18.73 3.07 13.12
C LEU A 103 20.00 2.43 13.70
N SER A 104 20.00 1.09 13.88
CA SER A 104 21.17 0.35 14.33
C SER A 104 22.31 0.40 13.32
N ALA A 105 22.03 0.30 12.03
CA ALA A 105 23.01 0.42 10.95
C ALA A 105 23.62 1.85 10.88
N GLU A 106 22.84 2.84 11.26
CA GLU A 106 23.25 4.25 11.38
C GLU A 106 24.00 4.55 12.69
N GLY A 107 24.21 3.56 13.55
CA GLY A 107 25.01 3.65 14.78
C GLY A 107 24.21 3.86 16.08
N ALA A 108 22.88 3.84 16.04
CA ALA A 108 22.08 3.92 17.27
C ALA A 108 22.23 2.65 18.11
N SER A 109 22.55 2.80 19.39
CA SER A 109 22.67 1.68 20.34
C SER A 109 21.30 1.21 20.83
N GLY A 110 21.22 -0.07 21.26
CA GLY A 110 20.02 -0.64 21.86
C GLY A 110 18.84 -0.84 20.91
N LYS A 111 19.08 -0.82 19.58
CA LYS A 111 18.10 -1.08 18.54
C LYS A 111 18.23 -2.50 18.02
N ALA A 112 17.10 -3.14 17.72
CA ALA A 112 17.07 -4.48 17.17
C ALA A 112 17.69 -4.51 15.78
N LYS A 113 18.46 -5.59 15.48
CA LYS A 113 19.03 -5.86 14.15
C LYS A 113 18.31 -7.05 13.55
N LEU A 114 18.23 -7.11 12.23
CA LEU A 114 17.67 -8.26 11.52
C LEU A 114 18.46 -9.57 11.82
N THR A 115 19.77 -9.44 12.05
CA THR A 115 20.69 -10.55 12.31
C THR A 115 20.79 -10.94 13.80
N ASP A 116 20.14 -10.21 14.72
CA ASP A 116 20.23 -10.54 16.12
C ASP A 116 19.66 -11.93 16.39
N PRO A 117 20.43 -12.82 17.03
CA PRO A 117 19.97 -14.16 17.31
C PRO A 117 18.98 -14.19 18.47
N TYR A 118 18.10 -15.18 18.43
CA TYR A 118 17.17 -15.54 19.48
C TYR A 118 17.16 -17.04 19.69
N THR A 119 17.28 -17.49 20.92
CA THR A 119 17.10 -18.91 21.27
C THR A 119 15.62 -19.08 21.64
N VAL A 120 14.93 -19.95 20.90
CA VAL A 120 13.50 -20.24 21.13
C VAL A 120 13.29 -20.78 22.53
N GLU A 121 12.32 -20.25 23.25
CA GLU A 121 11.97 -20.68 24.63
C GLU A 121 10.55 -21.25 24.68
N ALA A 122 10.30 -22.21 25.57
CA ALA A 122 8.96 -22.81 25.70
C ALA A 122 7.85 -21.80 26.07
N LYS A 123 8.22 -20.73 26.77
CA LYS A 123 7.29 -19.63 27.13
C LYS A 123 6.78 -18.82 25.92
N ASP A 124 7.46 -18.92 24.77
CA ASP A 124 7.09 -18.17 23.56
C ASP A 124 5.91 -18.80 22.83
N PHE A 125 5.64 -20.06 23.12
CA PHE A 125 4.68 -20.85 22.37
C PHE A 125 3.24 -20.43 22.68
N VAL A 126 2.55 -19.97 21.64
CA VAL A 126 1.11 -19.69 21.64
C VAL A 126 0.43 -20.41 20.48
N GLN A 127 -0.88 -20.54 20.53
CA GLN A 127 -1.68 -21.18 19.48
C GLN A 127 -1.52 -20.45 18.13
N ASP A 128 -1.87 -21.13 17.07
CA ASP A 128 -1.77 -20.65 15.68
C ASP A 128 -0.34 -20.20 15.32
N SER A 129 0.62 -21.09 15.56
CA SER A 129 2.04 -20.88 15.34
C SER A 129 2.62 -22.11 14.62
N ASP A 130 2.41 -22.20 13.32
CA ASP A 130 2.67 -23.39 12.51
C ASP A 130 4.15 -23.83 12.49
N ILE A 131 5.07 -22.87 12.58
CA ILE A 131 6.51 -23.16 12.54
C ILE A 131 7.11 -23.17 13.94
N MET A 132 6.86 -22.13 14.74
CA MET A 132 7.51 -22.00 16.05
C MET A 132 7.19 -23.17 16.97
N LEU A 133 5.95 -23.69 16.98
CA LEU A 133 5.56 -24.86 17.82
C LEU A 133 6.33 -26.13 17.46
N GLY A 134 6.87 -26.25 16.25
CA GLY A 134 7.70 -27.39 15.82
C GLY A 134 9.19 -27.27 16.19
N LEU A 135 9.63 -26.13 16.72
CA LEU A 135 11.05 -25.91 17.06
C LEU A 135 11.37 -26.43 18.45
N THR A 136 12.63 -26.78 18.69
CA THR A 136 13.11 -27.33 19.98
C THR A 136 13.52 -26.18 20.91
N PRO A 137 12.78 -25.93 22.04
CA PRO A 137 13.12 -24.89 22.98
C PRO A 137 14.50 -25.11 23.63
N GLY A 138 15.21 -24.03 23.90
CA GLY A 138 16.55 -24.04 24.49
C GLY A 138 17.68 -24.48 23.55
N VAL A 139 17.34 -24.99 22.35
CA VAL A 139 18.28 -25.51 21.36
C VAL A 139 18.24 -24.74 20.06
N THR A 140 17.03 -24.54 19.50
CA THR A 140 16.88 -23.85 18.21
C THR A 140 17.18 -22.36 18.35
N ARG A 141 18.03 -21.87 17.44
CA ARG A 141 18.36 -20.44 17.32
C ARG A 141 17.88 -19.92 15.97
N VAL A 142 17.20 -18.78 15.99
CA VAL A 142 16.69 -18.06 14.83
C VAL A 142 17.12 -16.61 14.91
N THR A 143 17.09 -15.90 13.79
CA THR A 143 17.32 -14.44 13.77
C THR A 143 16.00 -13.67 13.81
N ASN A 144 16.05 -12.36 14.08
CA ASN A 144 14.86 -11.50 13.93
C ASN A 144 14.28 -11.57 12.52
N ARG A 145 15.14 -11.74 11.50
CA ARG A 145 14.70 -11.91 10.11
C ARG A 145 13.95 -13.23 9.90
N ASP A 146 14.42 -14.32 10.49
CA ASP A 146 13.72 -15.61 10.42
C ASP A 146 12.33 -15.51 11.08
N LEU A 147 12.27 -14.90 12.27
CA LEU A 147 11.00 -14.62 12.96
C LEU A 147 10.06 -13.75 12.11
N ALA A 148 10.58 -12.70 11.46
CA ALA A 148 9.79 -11.84 10.55
C ALA A 148 9.27 -12.64 9.34
N THR A 149 10.06 -13.57 8.81
CA THR A 149 9.64 -14.44 7.70
C THR A 149 8.51 -15.38 8.16
N MET A 150 8.62 -16.01 9.34
CA MET A 150 7.56 -16.85 9.92
C MET A 150 6.28 -16.04 10.17
N MET A 151 6.43 -14.82 10.74
CA MET A 151 5.32 -13.90 11.00
C MET A 151 4.57 -13.54 9.73
N VAL A 152 5.26 -13.33 8.60
CA VAL A 152 4.63 -12.93 7.35
C VAL A 152 4.11 -14.13 6.56
N ALA A 153 4.92 -15.18 6.41
CA ALA A 153 4.62 -16.31 5.52
C ALA A 153 3.43 -17.17 6.00
N VAL A 154 3.45 -17.53 7.28
CA VAL A 154 2.42 -18.40 7.90
C VAL A 154 1.70 -17.72 9.04
N SER A 155 1.86 -16.41 9.19
CA SER A 155 1.20 -15.66 10.26
C SER A 155 1.54 -16.13 11.67
N ASP A 156 2.71 -16.76 11.91
CA ASP A 156 3.11 -17.37 13.18
C ASP A 156 2.99 -16.40 14.36
N ASN A 157 2.12 -16.72 15.32
CA ASN A 157 1.83 -15.85 16.47
C ASN A 157 2.94 -15.85 17.51
N SER A 158 3.62 -16.98 17.71
CA SER A 158 4.77 -17.07 18.61
C SER A 158 5.93 -16.22 18.10
N ALA A 159 6.28 -16.35 16.82
CA ALA A 159 7.30 -15.51 16.19
C ALA A 159 6.95 -14.02 16.28
N THR A 160 5.67 -13.69 16.09
CA THR A 160 5.17 -12.31 16.21
C THR A 160 5.36 -11.77 17.63
N ASN A 161 4.98 -12.55 18.65
CA ASN A 161 5.09 -12.12 20.04
C ASN A 161 6.55 -11.92 20.48
N VAL A 162 7.46 -12.79 20.02
CA VAL A 162 8.90 -12.61 20.25
C VAL A 162 9.37 -11.30 19.59
N LEU A 163 8.96 -11.00 18.36
CA LEU A 163 9.32 -9.74 17.71
C LEU A 163 8.75 -8.53 18.43
N ILE A 164 7.49 -8.59 18.90
CA ILE A 164 6.88 -7.53 19.70
C ILE A 164 7.70 -7.25 20.97
N ASP A 165 8.18 -8.30 21.65
CA ASP A 165 9.03 -8.13 22.84
C ASP A 165 10.40 -7.51 22.49
N ARG A 166 10.96 -7.87 21.36
CA ARG A 166 12.28 -7.39 20.93
C ARG A 166 12.25 -5.93 20.45
N VAL A 167 11.25 -5.53 19.68
CA VAL A 167 11.13 -4.15 19.20
C VAL A 167 10.43 -3.23 20.19
N GLY A 168 9.57 -3.79 21.03
CA GLY A 168 8.75 -3.08 22.02
C GLY A 168 7.42 -2.57 21.43
N MET A 169 6.31 -3.01 22.00
CA MET A 169 4.96 -2.56 21.60
C MET A 169 4.82 -1.03 21.61
N LYS A 170 5.41 -0.35 22.60
CA LYS A 170 5.40 1.11 22.68
C LYS A 170 6.13 1.77 21.51
N ASN A 171 7.21 1.16 21.03
CA ASN A 171 7.96 1.69 19.89
C ASN A 171 7.16 1.52 18.58
N VAL A 172 6.47 0.38 18.41
CA VAL A 172 5.54 0.19 17.28
C VAL A 172 4.50 1.31 17.25
N ASN A 173 3.82 1.56 18.38
CA ASN A 173 2.81 2.63 18.44
C ASN A 173 3.41 4.02 18.27
N ALA A 174 4.60 4.28 18.81
CA ALA A 174 5.29 5.56 18.61
C ALA A 174 5.66 5.80 17.14
N LEU A 175 6.04 4.74 16.40
CA LEU A 175 6.26 4.82 14.95
C LEU A 175 4.95 5.17 14.23
N LEU A 176 3.85 4.49 14.55
CA LEU A 176 2.53 4.76 13.97
C LEU A 176 2.08 6.21 14.26
N ASP A 177 2.22 6.67 15.48
CA ASP A 177 1.91 8.04 15.88
C ASP A 177 2.74 9.08 15.12
N SER A 178 4.02 8.78 14.85
CA SER A 178 4.92 9.68 14.11
C SER A 178 4.48 9.90 12.65
N PHE A 179 3.67 8.98 12.10
CA PHE A 179 3.06 9.08 10.77
C PHE A 179 1.64 9.65 10.81
N GLY A 180 1.14 10.02 12.00
CA GLY A 180 -0.21 10.53 12.18
C GLY A 180 -1.30 9.47 12.13
N LEU A 181 -0.96 8.18 12.28
CA LEU A 181 -1.89 7.05 12.24
C LEU A 181 -2.52 6.85 13.63
N ARG A 182 -3.46 7.70 13.97
CA ARG A 182 -4.01 7.82 15.32
C ARG A 182 -5.04 6.75 15.70
N HIS A 183 -5.61 6.09 14.71
CA HIS A 183 -6.59 5.01 14.88
C HIS A 183 -5.95 3.62 14.74
N THR A 184 -4.65 3.56 14.42
CA THR A 184 -3.90 2.31 14.32
C THR A 184 -3.17 2.03 15.62
N CYS A 185 -3.45 0.88 16.23
CA CYS A 185 -2.88 0.50 17.51
C CYS A 185 -2.49 -0.99 17.54
N LEU A 186 -1.25 -1.26 17.94
CA LEU A 186 -0.86 -2.56 18.47
C LEU A 186 -1.16 -2.56 19.97
N CYS A 187 -2.38 -2.95 20.34
CA CYS A 187 -2.91 -2.81 21.70
C CYS A 187 -2.80 -4.09 22.54
N ARG A 188 -2.55 -5.25 21.92
CA ARG A 188 -2.36 -6.54 22.58
C ARG A 188 -1.39 -7.44 21.83
N LYS A 189 -0.80 -8.40 22.49
CA LYS A 189 -0.08 -9.50 21.86
C LYS A 189 -1.02 -10.45 21.12
N MET A 190 -0.45 -11.24 20.23
CA MET A 190 -1.20 -12.32 19.57
C MET A 190 -1.64 -13.34 20.61
N MET A 191 -2.86 -13.85 20.47
CA MET A 191 -3.49 -14.84 21.39
C MET A 191 -3.70 -14.35 22.84
N ASP A 192 -3.57 -13.06 23.13
CA ASP A 192 -4.01 -12.48 24.41
C ASP A 192 -5.54 -12.31 24.40
N LEU A 193 -6.24 -13.44 24.60
CA LEU A 193 -7.71 -13.49 24.62
C LEU A 193 -8.31 -12.71 25.80
N LYS A 194 -7.56 -12.58 26.89
CA LYS A 194 -7.99 -11.78 28.03
C LYS A 194 -8.05 -10.30 27.66
N ALA A 195 -6.99 -9.78 27.05
CA ALA A 195 -7.00 -8.40 26.57
C ALA A 195 -8.13 -8.15 25.58
N ALA A 196 -8.35 -9.07 24.62
CA ALA A 196 -9.45 -8.98 23.68
C ALA A 196 -10.83 -8.93 24.35
N SER A 197 -11.08 -9.79 25.35
CA SER A 197 -12.34 -9.80 26.12
C SER A 197 -12.57 -8.54 26.95
N GLU A 198 -11.51 -7.80 27.26
CA GLU A 198 -11.55 -6.50 27.94
C GLU A 198 -11.66 -5.32 26.94
N GLY A 199 -11.86 -5.60 25.65
CA GLY A 199 -12.01 -4.58 24.60
C GLY A 199 -10.68 -3.98 24.09
N ARG A 200 -9.52 -4.53 24.49
CA ARG A 200 -8.23 -4.15 23.91
C ARG A 200 -7.98 -4.96 22.65
N GLU A 201 -8.22 -4.36 21.51
CA GLU A 201 -8.04 -5.02 20.21
C GLU A 201 -6.98 -4.27 19.38
N ASN A 202 -6.29 -5.02 18.53
CA ASN A 202 -5.41 -4.43 17.50
C ASN A 202 -6.29 -3.88 16.39
N VAL A 203 -6.22 -2.58 16.16
CA VAL A 203 -7.15 -1.87 15.26
C VAL A 203 -6.42 -0.99 14.26
N SER A 204 -7.10 -0.67 13.18
CA SER A 204 -6.71 0.36 12.21
C SER A 204 -7.91 0.79 11.38
N THR A 205 -7.68 1.72 10.46
CA THR A 205 -8.62 2.07 9.39
C THR A 205 -8.03 1.71 8.02
N PRO A 206 -8.85 1.50 6.98
CA PRO A 206 -8.34 1.25 5.63
C PRO A 206 -7.38 2.34 5.16
N ARG A 207 -7.72 3.62 5.42
CA ARG A 207 -6.86 4.76 5.08
C ARG A 207 -5.51 4.69 5.78
N GLU A 208 -5.47 4.42 7.09
CA GLU A 208 -4.22 4.45 7.84
C GLU A 208 -3.29 3.29 7.48
N MET A 209 -3.82 2.09 7.18
CA MET A 209 -2.99 0.99 6.65
C MET A 209 -2.44 1.31 5.25
N MET A 210 -3.24 1.94 4.40
CA MET A 210 -2.77 2.44 3.11
C MET A 210 -1.66 3.49 3.30
N MET A 211 -1.84 4.45 4.21
CA MET A 211 -0.83 5.47 4.52
C MET A 211 0.46 4.87 5.07
N LEU A 212 0.40 3.86 5.95
CA LEU A 212 1.58 3.17 6.45
C LEU A 212 2.40 2.56 5.30
N LEU A 213 1.72 1.85 4.41
CA LEU A 213 2.36 1.22 3.24
C LEU A 213 2.92 2.26 2.26
N ASP A 214 2.22 3.39 2.04
CA ASP A 214 2.71 4.51 1.22
C ASP A 214 4.00 5.11 1.79
N GLN A 215 4.02 5.38 3.10
CA GLN A 215 5.20 5.93 3.78
C GLN A 215 6.42 5.01 3.61
N ILE A 216 6.21 3.69 3.74
CA ILE A 216 7.27 2.69 3.56
C ILE A 216 7.70 2.64 2.10
N TYR A 217 6.77 2.49 1.16
CA TYR A 217 7.05 2.36 -0.27
C TYR A 217 7.81 3.57 -0.84
N ARG A 218 7.46 4.77 -0.40
CA ARG A 218 8.11 6.01 -0.83
C ARG A 218 9.42 6.30 -0.10
N GLY A 219 9.88 5.40 0.76
CA GLY A 219 11.15 5.56 1.48
C GLY A 219 11.16 6.68 2.53
N LYS A 220 9.98 7.06 3.05
CA LYS A 220 9.88 8.09 4.10
C LYS A 220 10.22 7.55 5.49
N VAL A 221 10.19 6.24 5.66
CA VAL A 221 10.47 5.52 6.91
C VAL A 221 11.81 4.83 6.84
N LEU A 222 12.05 4.16 5.72
CA LEU A 222 13.19 3.28 5.48
C LEU A 222 13.96 3.78 4.26
N GLY A 223 15.29 3.71 4.31
CA GLY A 223 16.12 3.90 3.13
C GLY A 223 15.87 2.81 2.10
N LYS A 224 16.30 3.05 0.87
CA LYS A 224 15.98 2.19 -0.28
C LYS A 224 16.28 0.71 -0.03
N GLU A 225 17.45 0.37 0.50
CA GLU A 225 17.87 -1.03 0.74
C GLU A 225 16.94 -1.71 1.75
N MET A 226 16.62 -1.02 2.86
CA MET A 226 15.71 -1.53 3.88
C MET A 226 14.27 -1.64 3.36
N THR A 227 13.81 -0.70 2.54
CA THR A 227 12.50 -0.76 1.87
C THR A 227 12.42 -1.96 0.93
N ASP A 228 13.42 -2.15 0.08
CA ASP A 228 13.46 -3.27 -0.87
C ASP A 228 13.43 -4.63 -0.12
N ASP A 229 14.15 -4.74 0.98
CA ASP A 229 14.18 -5.96 1.79
C ASP A 229 12.88 -6.16 2.60
N PHE A 230 12.30 -5.11 3.16
CA PHE A 230 10.98 -5.12 3.78
C PHE A 230 9.92 -5.65 2.80
N LEU A 231 9.86 -5.07 1.61
CA LEU A 231 8.93 -5.49 0.57
C LEU A 231 9.17 -6.93 0.10
N LYS A 232 10.43 -7.38 0.08
CA LYS A 232 10.78 -8.77 -0.22
C LYS A 232 10.22 -9.72 0.84
N VAL A 233 10.38 -9.41 2.13
CA VAL A 233 9.80 -10.22 3.22
C VAL A 233 8.29 -10.19 3.15
N LEU A 234 7.68 -9.01 2.97
CA LEU A 234 6.23 -8.88 2.88
C LEU A 234 5.65 -9.58 1.63
N SER A 235 6.44 -9.77 0.57
CA SER A 235 6.07 -10.54 -0.64
C SER A 235 6.29 -12.06 -0.51
N THR A 236 6.70 -12.57 0.65
CA THR A 236 6.82 -14.02 0.86
C THR A 236 5.48 -14.69 0.57
N HIS A 237 5.51 -15.78 -0.22
CA HIS A 237 4.31 -16.51 -0.61
C HIS A 237 3.48 -16.93 0.62
N LYS A 238 2.18 -16.69 0.55
CA LYS A 238 1.21 -17.00 1.60
C LYS A 238 -0.18 -17.16 1.00
N SER A 239 -1.11 -17.74 1.74
CA SER A 239 -2.53 -17.65 1.44
C SER A 239 -3.01 -16.23 1.75
N SER A 240 -3.52 -15.52 0.75
CA SER A 240 -3.99 -14.13 0.86
C SER A 240 -5.11 -13.89 -0.14
N ALA A 241 -6.16 -13.22 0.30
CA ALA A 241 -7.28 -12.88 -0.57
C ALA A 241 -6.90 -11.87 -1.67
N ILE A 242 -5.97 -10.94 -1.38
CA ILE A 242 -5.45 -10.00 -2.39
C ILE A 242 -4.73 -10.75 -3.51
N SER A 243 -3.89 -11.75 -3.19
CA SER A 243 -3.05 -12.43 -4.18
C SER A 243 -3.71 -13.65 -4.83
N ARG A 244 -4.80 -14.18 -4.24
CA ARG A 244 -5.41 -15.46 -4.57
C ARG A 244 -5.72 -15.63 -6.06
N ASP A 245 -6.34 -14.64 -6.65
CA ASP A 245 -6.85 -14.70 -8.02
C ASP A 245 -6.04 -13.84 -9.00
N LEU A 246 -4.93 -13.21 -8.54
CA LEU A 246 -4.04 -12.45 -9.42
C LEU A 246 -3.36 -13.39 -10.45
N PRO A 247 -3.13 -12.92 -11.68
CA PRO A 247 -2.43 -13.70 -12.69
C PRO A 247 -1.04 -14.15 -12.22
N GLU A 248 -0.62 -15.33 -12.67
CA GLU A 248 0.72 -15.84 -12.38
C GLU A 248 1.82 -14.82 -12.75
N GLY A 249 2.79 -14.65 -11.86
CA GLY A 249 3.89 -13.70 -12.01
C GLY A 249 3.59 -12.28 -11.53
N VAL A 250 2.36 -11.95 -11.18
CA VAL A 250 2.04 -10.67 -10.51
C VAL A 250 2.45 -10.75 -9.05
N ARG A 251 3.42 -9.93 -8.67
CA ARG A 251 3.90 -9.87 -7.28
C ARG A 251 2.95 -9.01 -6.43
N SER A 252 2.68 -9.48 -5.22
CA SER A 252 2.09 -8.66 -4.15
C SER A 252 3.01 -8.63 -2.92
N ALA A 253 2.89 -7.60 -2.12
CA ALA A 253 3.50 -7.48 -0.80
C ALA A 253 2.38 -7.12 0.17
N ASP A 254 1.79 -8.12 0.81
CA ASP A 254 0.55 -7.99 1.56
C ASP A 254 0.56 -8.82 2.84
N LYS A 255 -0.38 -8.55 3.71
CA LYS A 255 -0.60 -9.35 4.92
C LYS A 255 -2.09 -9.49 5.22
N PRO A 256 -2.64 -10.70 5.09
CA PRO A 256 -4.01 -10.99 5.49
C PRO A 256 -4.15 -11.06 7.01
N GLY A 257 -5.38 -10.87 7.46
CA GLY A 257 -5.77 -11.00 8.85
C GLY A 257 -7.14 -11.67 9.00
N GLU A 258 -7.24 -12.61 9.93
CA GLU A 258 -8.39 -13.45 10.17
C GLU A 258 -8.71 -13.50 11.66
N LEU A 259 -9.96 -13.22 12.01
CA LEU A 259 -10.60 -13.48 13.30
C LEU A 259 -12.03 -13.92 13.04
N GLU A 260 -12.71 -14.41 14.06
CA GLU A 260 -14.13 -14.70 13.99
C GLU A 260 -14.91 -13.43 13.59
N GLY A 261 -15.70 -13.52 12.53
CA GLY A 261 -16.47 -12.41 11.97
C GLY A 261 -15.64 -11.30 11.30
N VAL A 262 -14.31 -11.49 11.07
CA VAL A 262 -13.41 -10.48 10.52
C VAL A 262 -12.50 -11.08 9.45
N ARG A 263 -12.40 -10.38 8.31
CA ARG A 263 -11.37 -10.61 7.28
C ARG A 263 -10.78 -9.29 6.85
N THR A 264 -9.46 -9.21 6.85
CA THR A 264 -8.72 -8.01 6.41
C THR A 264 -7.57 -8.43 5.51
N ASP A 265 -7.22 -7.58 4.57
CA ASP A 265 -5.98 -7.75 3.81
C ASP A 265 -5.48 -6.38 3.34
N SER A 266 -4.19 -6.12 3.50
CA SER A 266 -3.59 -4.84 3.14
C SER A 266 -2.22 -5.05 2.52
N GLY A 267 -1.94 -4.35 1.43
CA GLY A 267 -0.69 -4.54 0.71
C GLY A 267 -0.49 -3.64 -0.50
N ILE A 268 0.56 -3.98 -1.24
CA ILE A 268 0.95 -3.38 -2.51
C ILE A 268 0.87 -4.46 -3.58
N VAL A 269 0.19 -4.17 -4.68
CA VAL A 269 0.20 -5.02 -5.87
C VAL A 269 1.06 -4.34 -6.93
N PHE A 270 2.03 -5.08 -7.48
CA PHE A 270 2.99 -4.58 -8.47
C PHE A 270 2.49 -4.87 -9.89
N ALA A 271 1.36 -4.24 -10.27
CA ALA A 271 0.92 -4.24 -11.66
C ALA A 271 1.96 -3.55 -12.55
N GLU A 272 2.15 -4.05 -13.75
CA GLU A 272 3.19 -3.55 -14.68
C GLU A 272 3.01 -2.06 -14.96
N ASN A 273 4.05 -1.25 -14.71
CA ASN A 273 4.10 0.21 -14.84
C ASN A 273 3.05 0.98 -14.00
N ARG A 274 2.24 0.30 -13.20
CA ARG A 274 1.18 0.94 -12.41
C ARG A 274 0.96 0.24 -11.08
N PRO A 275 1.98 0.19 -10.18
CA PRO A 275 1.80 -0.37 -8.84
C PRO A 275 0.76 0.42 -8.05
N TYR A 276 0.05 -0.26 -7.16
CA TYR A 276 -1.00 0.36 -6.36
C TYR A 276 -1.05 -0.22 -4.95
N LEU A 277 -1.53 0.59 -4.03
CA LEU A 277 -1.88 0.20 -2.66
C LEU A 277 -3.32 -0.28 -2.62
N ILE A 278 -3.58 -1.27 -1.78
CA ILE A 278 -4.91 -1.78 -1.50
C ILE A 278 -5.02 -2.18 -0.04
N SER A 279 -6.05 -1.72 0.63
CA SER A 279 -6.44 -2.14 1.98
C SER A 279 -7.93 -2.38 2.00
N VAL A 280 -8.34 -3.60 2.31
CA VAL A 280 -9.74 -4.00 2.44
C VAL A 280 -9.94 -4.65 3.79
N MET A 281 -10.94 -4.18 4.52
CA MET A 281 -11.26 -4.65 5.87
C MET A 281 -12.74 -4.96 5.96
N THR A 282 -13.08 -6.09 6.55
CA THR A 282 -14.46 -6.49 6.77
C THR A 282 -14.67 -6.93 8.21
N THR A 283 -15.85 -6.66 8.76
CA THR A 283 -16.24 -7.04 10.12
C THR A 283 -17.74 -7.34 10.21
N TYR A 284 -18.21 -7.86 11.35
CA TYR A 284 -19.59 -8.33 11.56
C TYR A 284 -20.04 -9.39 10.56
N LEU A 285 -19.12 -10.18 10.04
CA LEU A 285 -19.43 -11.23 9.09
C LEU A 285 -20.12 -12.42 9.80
N HIS A 286 -21.25 -12.86 9.27
CA HIS A 286 -21.81 -14.18 9.60
C HIS A 286 -21.16 -15.30 8.78
N ASN A 287 -20.60 -14.96 7.63
CA ASN A 287 -19.88 -15.86 6.74
C ASN A 287 -18.54 -15.22 6.37
N GLU A 288 -17.47 -15.71 6.98
CA GLU A 288 -16.10 -15.19 6.77
C GLU A 288 -15.59 -15.44 5.35
N GLN A 289 -16.03 -16.54 4.70
CA GLN A 289 -15.69 -16.81 3.31
C GLN A 289 -16.25 -15.72 2.37
N ALA A 290 -17.42 -15.14 2.70
CA ALA A 290 -17.96 -14.02 1.93
C ALA A 290 -17.07 -12.77 2.02
N GLY A 291 -16.43 -12.54 3.18
CA GLY A 291 -15.44 -11.47 3.35
C GLY A 291 -14.19 -11.70 2.52
N GLU A 292 -13.65 -12.93 2.52
CA GLU A 292 -12.49 -13.29 1.67
C GLU A 292 -12.81 -13.14 0.19
N GLU A 293 -13.99 -13.57 -0.22
CA GLU A 293 -14.45 -13.45 -1.61
C GLU A 293 -14.62 -11.98 -2.02
N ALA A 294 -15.13 -11.14 -1.13
CA ALA A 294 -15.24 -9.70 -1.36
C ALA A 294 -13.85 -9.07 -1.58
N ILE A 295 -12.86 -9.38 -0.72
CA ILE A 295 -11.49 -8.89 -0.84
C ILE A 295 -10.88 -9.34 -2.17
N ALA A 296 -10.99 -10.62 -2.54
CA ALA A 296 -10.40 -11.14 -3.76
C ALA A 296 -11.04 -10.53 -5.03
N ARG A 297 -12.35 -10.35 -5.04
CA ARG A 297 -13.06 -9.69 -6.15
C ARG A 297 -12.64 -8.23 -6.30
N ILE A 298 -12.49 -7.49 -5.20
CA ILE A 298 -12.01 -6.11 -5.22
C ILE A 298 -10.58 -6.06 -5.75
N SER A 299 -9.71 -6.98 -5.28
CA SER A 299 -8.33 -7.09 -5.77
C SER A 299 -8.26 -7.33 -7.27
N MET A 300 -9.08 -8.24 -7.80
CA MET A 300 -9.13 -8.54 -9.24
C MET A 300 -9.68 -7.38 -10.05
N ALA A 301 -10.72 -6.68 -9.58
CA ALA A 301 -11.27 -5.51 -10.23
C ALA A 301 -10.23 -4.37 -10.30
N ALA A 302 -9.55 -4.11 -9.18
CA ALA A 302 -8.46 -3.14 -9.11
C ALA A 302 -7.31 -3.53 -10.05
N TYR A 303 -6.82 -4.77 -9.98
CA TYR A 303 -5.78 -5.26 -10.87
C TYR A 303 -6.16 -5.09 -12.34
N GLY A 304 -7.37 -5.48 -12.72
CA GLY A 304 -7.85 -5.34 -14.09
C GLY A 304 -7.88 -3.89 -14.60
N MET A 305 -8.12 -2.92 -13.71
CA MET A 305 -8.03 -1.49 -14.03
C MET A 305 -6.57 -1.05 -14.16
N PHE A 306 -5.73 -1.35 -13.17
CA PHE A 306 -4.34 -0.90 -13.13
C PHE A 306 -3.49 -1.51 -14.25
N ASP A 307 -3.69 -2.80 -14.56
CA ASP A 307 -3.05 -3.48 -15.69
C ASP A 307 -3.39 -2.81 -17.04
N ARG A 308 -4.67 -2.45 -17.26
CA ARG A 308 -5.07 -1.70 -18.46
C ARG A 308 -4.39 -0.34 -18.53
N MET A 309 -4.37 0.41 -17.43
CA MET A 309 -3.73 1.72 -17.37
C MET A 309 -2.22 1.63 -17.56
N GLY A 310 -1.56 0.63 -16.95
CA GLY A 310 -0.12 0.42 -17.04
C GLY A 310 0.38 0.03 -18.43
N ARG A 311 -0.49 -0.61 -19.24
CA ARG A 311 -0.17 -1.03 -20.62
C ARG A 311 -0.73 -0.12 -21.70
N ALA A 312 -1.53 0.88 -21.33
CA ALA A 312 -2.15 1.77 -22.30
C ALA A 312 -1.26 2.97 -22.64
N SER A 313 -1.31 3.40 -23.90
CA SER A 313 -0.83 4.74 -24.30
C SER A 313 -1.74 5.82 -23.70
N GLU A 314 -1.33 7.07 -23.79
CA GLU A 314 -2.14 8.24 -23.41
C GLU A 314 -3.53 8.27 -24.08
N TYR A 315 -3.66 7.66 -25.25
CA TYR A 315 -4.94 7.55 -25.97
C TYR A 315 -5.77 6.31 -25.56
N GLY A 316 -5.29 5.46 -24.63
CA GLY A 316 -5.96 4.25 -24.19
C GLY A 316 -5.75 3.03 -25.10
N ARG A 317 -4.80 3.09 -26.05
CA ARG A 317 -4.44 1.95 -26.87
C ARG A 317 -3.45 1.06 -26.12
N VAL A 318 -3.75 -0.22 -25.95
CA VAL A 318 -2.79 -1.20 -25.46
C VAL A 318 -1.70 -1.40 -26.52
N VAL A 319 -0.46 -1.15 -26.13
CA VAL A 319 0.72 -1.37 -26.98
C VAL A 319 1.45 -2.59 -26.41
N SER A 320 1.33 -3.72 -27.10
CA SER A 320 2.13 -4.91 -26.74
C SER A 320 3.60 -4.55 -26.89
N LYS A 321 4.43 -4.84 -25.87
CA LYS A 321 5.89 -4.77 -26.06
C LYS A 321 6.23 -5.70 -27.23
N SER A 322 6.81 -5.19 -28.29
CA SER A 322 7.42 -6.03 -29.32
C SER A 322 8.46 -6.87 -28.60
N ASN A 323 8.30 -8.18 -28.57
CA ASN A 323 9.38 -9.09 -28.21
C ASN A 323 10.55 -8.68 -29.10
N GLY A 324 11.58 -8.04 -28.50
CA GLY A 324 12.80 -7.69 -29.17
C GLY A 324 13.35 -8.97 -29.79
N GLY A 325 13.07 -9.15 -31.07
CA GLY A 325 13.55 -10.28 -31.82
C GLY A 325 15.07 -10.31 -31.69
N LYS A 326 15.60 -11.38 -31.09
CA LYS A 326 16.97 -11.76 -31.35
C LYS A 326 17.04 -11.99 -32.86
N ALA A 327 17.58 -11.00 -33.58
CA ALA A 327 18.05 -11.23 -34.94
C ALA A 327 19.05 -12.39 -34.86
N ARG A 328 18.76 -13.44 -35.59
CA ARG A 328 19.65 -14.55 -35.86
C ARG A 328 20.85 -14.07 -36.69
#